data_aee60d692c0f4b8df26afff7d31f0205
#
_entry.id   aee60d692c0f4b8df26afff7d31f0205
#
_cell.length_a   1.000
_cell.length_b   1.000
_cell.length_c   1.000
_cell.angle_alpha   90.00
_cell.angle_beta   90.00
_cell.angle_gamma   90.00
#
_symmetry.space_group_name_H-M   'P 1'
#
loop_
_entity.id
_entity.type
_entity.pdbx_description
1 polymer ?
#
loop_
_entity_poly.entity_id
_entity_poly.type
_entity_poly.pdbx_seq_one_letter_code
_entity_poly.pdbx_strand_id
1 'polypeptide(L)'
;MKSQKKMKTIRALLPALVIGLVTYISCEPEEKISDIPQVNFKNLNGPFLVQQGTITSYGAELVFGFRDGNSDFGVDMSAHPQDTINLFMIPFQKVNGVYDSIDSDLYGRRYTIKRDDKLERTDGAVKGEIKVLVTYVLRPPFDTMRYDFYILDRAGNMSNVESTSDIAY
;
A
#
# COMPACT_ATOMS: atom_id res chain seq x y z
N MET A 1 65.63 1.74 -21.77
CA MET A 1 65.14 1.19 -20.52
C MET A 1 64.13 2.07 -19.75
N LYS A 2 63.91 3.33 -20.06
CA LYS A 2 62.94 4.22 -19.37
C LYS A 2 61.47 4.06 -19.82
N SER A 3 61.21 3.56 -21.04
CA SER A 3 59.86 3.44 -21.59
C SER A 3 59.04 2.30 -20.98
N GLN A 4 59.66 1.19 -20.66
CA GLN A 4 58.97 0.01 -20.09
C GLN A 4 58.44 0.21 -18.65
N LYS A 5 59.10 1.08 -17.88
CA LYS A 5 58.70 1.37 -16.49
C LYS A 5 57.42 2.21 -16.42
N LYS A 6 57.25 3.19 -17.36
CA LYS A 6 56.04 4.00 -17.47
C LYS A 6 54.78 3.20 -17.87
N MET A 7 54.98 2.22 -18.75
CA MET A 7 53.88 1.39 -19.23
C MET A 7 53.35 0.40 -18.16
N LYS A 8 54.24 -0.08 -17.25
CA LYS A 8 53.82 -0.92 -16.12
C LYS A 8 53.03 -0.16 -15.08
N THR A 9 53.37 1.12 -14.81
CA THR A 9 52.67 1.98 -13.85
C THR A 9 51.27 2.37 -14.37
N ILE A 10 51.12 2.63 -15.66
CA ILE A 10 49.82 2.93 -16.28
C ILE A 10 48.89 1.70 -16.26
N ARG A 11 49.45 0.50 -16.49
CA ARG A 11 48.64 -0.76 -16.43
C ARG A 11 48.14 -1.12 -15.02
N ALA A 12 48.85 -0.68 -13.97
CA ALA A 12 48.44 -0.89 -12.58
C ALA A 12 47.42 0.17 -12.09
N LEU A 13 47.42 1.37 -12.64
CA LEU A 13 46.50 2.46 -12.28
C LEU A 13 45.08 2.29 -12.89
N LEU A 14 45.01 1.67 -14.08
CA LEU A 14 43.72 1.44 -14.76
C LEU A 14 42.74 0.57 -13.95
N PRO A 15 43.14 -0.61 -13.41
CA PRO A 15 42.23 -1.42 -12.62
C PRO A 15 41.86 -0.75 -11.27
N ALA A 16 42.76 0.01 -10.66
CA ALA A 16 42.47 0.74 -9.42
C ALA A 16 41.41 1.86 -9.63
N LEU A 17 41.44 2.52 -10.78
CA LEU A 17 40.46 3.54 -11.16
C LEU A 17 39.08 2.94 -11.42
N VAL A 18 39.03 1.77 -12.06
CA VAL A 18 37.75 1.05 -12.33
C VAL A 18 37.13 0.53 -11.04
N ILE A 19 37.91 0.01 -10.10
CA ILE A 19 37.42 -0.43 -8.78
C ILE A 19 36.89 0.76 -7.97
N GLY A 20 37.57 1.91 -8.02
CA GLY A 20 37.09 3.14 -7.38
C GLY A 20 35.77 3.66 -7.95
N LEU A 21 35.54 3.53 -9.27
CA LEU A 21 34.28 3.97 -9.91
C LEU A 21 33.12 3.06 -9.56
N VAL A 22 33.34 1.76 -9.41
CA VAL A 22 32.27 0.78 -9.08
C VAL A 22 31.79 0.97 -7.63
N THR A 23 32.64 1.37 -6.71
CA THR A 23 32.24 1.61 -5.32
C THR A 23 31.42 2.90 -5.14
N TYR A 24 31.53 3.87 -6.04
CA TYR A 24 30.73 5.11 -5.98
C TYR A 24 29.28 4.95 -6.44
N ILE A 25 28.96 3.87 -7.18
CA ILE A 25 27.61 3.64 -7.73
C ILE A 25 26.69 2.90 -6.71
N SER A 26 27.25 2.42 -5.59
CA SER A 26 26.53 1.54 -4.65
C SER A 26 25.88 2.23 -3.45
N CYS A 27 25.92 3.56 -3.38
CA CYS A 27 25.24 4.29 -2.31
C CYS A 27 24.09 5.12 -2.89
N GLU A 28 22.96 4.47 -3.23
CA GLU A 28 21.71 5.21 -3.33
C GLU A 28 21.36 5.65 -1.89
N PRO A 29 21.14 6.95 -1.66
CA PRO A 29 20.68 7.40 -0.36
C PRO A 29 19.33 6.73 -0.09
N GLU A 30 19.20 6.09 1.06
CA GLU A 30 17.95 5.49 1.50
C GLU A 30 16.87 6.58 1.48
N GLU A 31 15.84 6.41 0.63
CA GLU A 31 14.78 7.40 0.48
C GLU A 31 14.04 7.49 1.81
N LYS A 32 14.13 8.64 2.48
CA LYS A 32 13.43 8.86 3.75
C LYS A 32 11.93 8.72 3.51
N ILE A 33 11.31 7.74 4.17
CA ILE A 33 9.87 7.53 4.11
C ILE A 33 9.18 8.73 4.76
N SER A 34 8.14 9.24 4.10
CA SER A 34 7.33 10.36 4.62
C SER A 34 6.58 9.96 5.89
N ASP A 35 6.47 10.90 6.83
CA ASP A 35 5.65 10.76 8.04
C ASP A 35 4.13 10.79 7.73
N ILE A 36 3.75 11.22 6.52
CA ILE A 36 2.40 11.07 6.00
C ILE A 36 2.29 9.69 5.38
N PRO A 37 1.30 8.87 5.76
CA PRO A 37 1.15 7.52 5.27
C PRO A 37 0.92 7.52 3.75
N GLN A 38 1.37 6.47 3.10
CA GLN A 38 1.16 6.26 1.66
C GLN A 38 0.64 4.86 1.42
N VAL A 39 -0.27 4.74 0.45
CA VAL A 39 -0.82 3.47 0.02
C VAL A 39 -0.54 3.24 -1.46
N ASN A 40 -0.47 1.97 -1.86
CA ASN A 40 -0.43 1.56 -3.25
C ASN A 40 -1.35 0.35 -3.46
N PHE A 41 -2.26 0.46 -4.39
CA PHE A 41 -3.14 -0.63 -4.79
C PHE A 41 -2.32 -1.78 -5.36
N LYS A 42 -2.66 -3.02 -4.97
CA LYS A 42 -2.05 -4.24 -5.52
C LYS A 42 -3.05 -5.08 -6.26
N ASN A 43 -4.17 -5.42 -5.61
CA ASN A 43 -5.17 -6.28 -6.22
C ASN A 43 -6.54 -6.14 -5.54
N LEU A 44 -7.61 -6.45 -6.29
CA LEU A 44 -8.96 -6.68 -5.79
C LEU A 44 -9.43 -8.04 -6.33
N ASN A 45 -9.41 -9.05 -5.45
CA ASN A 45 -9.83 -10.42 -5.79
C ASN A 45 -11.32 -10.57 -5.53
N GLY A 46 -12.07 -10.99 -6.53
CA GLY A 46 -13.51 -11.22 -6.42
C GLY A 46 -14.26 -10.97 -7.71
N PRO A 47 -15.62 -11.02 -7.67
CA PRO A 47 -16.43 -11.36 -6.50
C PRO A 47 -16.42 -12.85 -6.18
N PHE A 48 -16.60 -13.20 -4.92
CA PHE A 48 -16.80 -14.57 -4.47
C PHE A 48 -17.87 -14.64 -3.37
N LEU A 49 -18.38 -15.83 -3.07
CA LEU A 49 -19.32 -16.04 -1.99
C LEU A 49 -18.60 -16.32 -0.67
N VAL A 50 -18.99 -15.59 0.38
CA VAL A 50 -18.46 -15.76 1.74
C VAL A 50 -19.57 -16.34 2.59
N GLN A 51 -19.32 -17.50 3.20
CA GLN A 51 -20.23 -18.14 4.13
C GLN A 51 -19.84 -17.81 5.57
N GLN A 52 -20.75 -17.20 6.32
CA GLN A 52 -20.58 -16.91 7.74
C GLN A 52 -21.78 -17.51 8.50
N GLY A 53 -21.60 -18.72 9.04
CA GLY A 53 -22.71 -19.46 9.62
C GLY A 53 -23.78 -19.76 8.58
N THR A 54 -25.01 -19.26 8.79
CA THR A 54 -26.15 -19.40 7.86
C THR A 54 -26.25 -18.28 6.83
N ILE A 55 -25.41 -17.24 6.93
CA ILE A 55 -25.46 -16.07 6.04
C ILE A 55 -24.45 -16.28 4.91
N THR A 56 -24.92 -16.14 3.67
CA THR A 56 -24.08 -16.06 2.48
C THR A 56 -24.00 -14.62 2.02
N SER A 57 -22.79 -14.11 1.84
CA SER A 57 -22.50 -12.74 1.42
C SER A 57 -21.69 -12.73 0.14
N TYR A 58 -21.78 -11.68 -0.65
CA TYR A 58 -20.85 -11.40 -1.73
C TYR A 58 -19.59 -10.75 -1.16
N GLY A 59 -18.43 -11.23 -1.54
CA GLY A 59 -17.16 -10.74 -1.03
C GLY A 59 -16.16 -10.39 -2.11
N ALA A 60 -15.23 -9.52 -1.75
CA ALA A 60 -14.00 -9.28 -2.48
C ALA A 60 -12.87 -9.03 -1.49
N GLU A 61 -11.64 -9.42 -1.83
CA GLU A 61 -10.45 -9.14 -1.02
C GLU A 61 -9.67 -8.00 -1.65
N LEU A 62 -9.61 -6.85 -0.97
CA LEU A 62 -8.72 -5.76 -1.30
C LEU A 62 -7.32 -6.05 -0.73
N VAL A 63 -6.31 -5.97 -1.59
CA VAL A 63 -4.89 -6.08 -1.20
C VAL A 63 -4.18 -4.80 -1.58
N PHE A 64 -3.53 -4.17 -0.62
CA PHE A 64 -2.75 -2.96 -0.84
C PHE A 64 -1.48 -2.92 0.02
N GLY A 65 -0.44 -2.30 -0.50
CA GLY A 65 0.75 -1.97 0.27
C GLY A 65 0.58 -0.64 0.98
N PHE A 66 1.28 -0.46 2.10
CA PHE A 66 1.38 0.82 2.77
C PHE A 66 2.80 1.07 3.27
N ARG A 67 3.13 2.35 3.48
CA ARG A 67 4.35 2.81 4.16
C ARG A 67 4.05 4.07 4.96
N ASP A 68 4.71 4.19 6.12
CA ASP A 68 4.53 5.29 7.06
C ASP A 68 5.82 5.55 7.83
N GLY A 69 6.35 6.78 7.77
CA GLY A 69 7.69 7.13 8.21
C GLY A 69 7.85 7.23 9.71
N ASN A 70 6.79 7.55 10.45
CA ASN A 70 6.81 7.69 11.91
C ASN A 70 6.19 6.50 12.65
N SER A 71 5.74 5.44 11.92
CA SER A 71 5.13 4.22 12.47
C SER A 71 3.90 4.46 13.34
N ASP A 72 3.14 5.50 13.08
CA ASP A 72 1.93 5.79 13.83
C ASP A 72 0.65 5.31 13.12
N PHE A 73 0.79 4.59 12.00
CA PHE A 73 -0.32 3.89 11.36
C PHE A 73 -0.79 2.69 12.19
N GLY A 74 -2.11 2.46 12.13
CA GLY A 74 -2.79 1.36 12.83
C GLY A 74 -3.22 1.73 14.25
N VAL A 75 -4.39 1.20 14.64
CA VAL A 75 -5.02 1.48 15.92
C VAL A 75 -4.49 0.56 17.01
N ASP A 76 -4.03 1.12 18.10
CA ASP A 76 -3.75 0.37 19.32
C ASP A 76 -5.06 0.07 20.05
N MET A 77 -5.51 -1.17 19.95
CA MET A 77 -6.79 -1.61 20.53
C MET A 77 -6.76 -1.63 22.07
N SER A 78 -5.59 -1.59 22.71
CA SER A 78 -5.46 -1.53 24.16
C SER A 78 -5.68 -0.11 24.70
N ALA A 79 -5.28 0.90 23.94
CA ALA A 79 -5.40 2.30 24.32
C ALA A 79 -6.69 2.95 23.81
N HIS A 80 -7.20 2.51 22.65
CA HIS A 80 -8.37 3.07 21.98
C HIS A 80 -9.27 1.94 21.43
N PRO A 81 -10.04 1.25 22.29
CA PRO A 81 -10.73 0.02 21.92
C PRO A 81 -11.95 0.22 21.01
N GLN A 82 -12.47 1.42 20.85
CA GLN A 82 -13.69 1.68 20.08
C GLN A 82 -13.55 2.93 19.20
N ASP A 83 -14.05 2.85 17.98
CA ASP A 83 -14.40 3.94 17.06
C ASP A 83 -13.29 4.58 16.21
N THR A 84 -12.09 4.03 16.13
CA THR A 84 -11.10 4.60 15.22
C THR A 84 -11.11 3.92 13.86
N ILE A 85 -11.96 4.43 12.96
CA ILE A 85 -11.93 4.05 11.56
C ILE A 85 -10.70 4.71 10.92
N ASN A 86 -9.89 3.92 10.24
CA ASN A 86 -8.68 4.41 9.61
C ASN A 86 -8.46 3.92 8.17
N LEU A 87 -9.38 3.12 7.62
CA LEU A 87 -9.46 2.80 6.19
C LEU A 87 -10.85 3.20 5.67
N PHE A 88 -10.89 3.97 4.61
CA PHE A 88 -12.09 4.45 3.95
C PHE A 88 -12.10 3.97 2.51
N MET A 89 -13.25 3.43 2.07
CA MET A 89 -13.46 2.96 0.71
C MET A 89 -14.72 3.64 0.15
N ILE A 90 -14.55 4.45 -0.88
CA ILE A 90 -15.60 5.22 -1.55
C ILE A 90 -15.99 4.47 -2.82
N PRO A 91 -17.25 4.05 -2.97
CA PRO A 91 -17.69 3.24 -4.08
C PRO A 91 -18.06 4.09 -5.30
N PHE A 92 -17.77 3.55 -6.48
CA PHE A 92 -18.19 4.07 -7.78
C PHE A 92 -18.79 2.95 -8.62
N GLN A 93 -19.87 3.23 -9.33
CA GLN A 93 -20.42 2.38 -10.38
C GLN A 93 -19.89 2.81 -11.74
N LYS A 94 -19.81 1.88 -12.68
CA LYS A 94 -19.46 2.16 -14.06
C LYS A 94 -20.69 2.11 -14.93
N VAL A 95 -21.07 3.23 -15.51
CA VAL A 95 -22.22 3.38 -16.42
C VAL A 95 -21.73 3.91 -17.77
N ASN A 96 -21.95 3.17 -18.85
CA ASN A 96 -21.49 3.54 -20.19
C ASN A 96 -19.99 3.92 -20.26
N GLY A 97 -19.16 3.23 -19.46
CA GLY A 97 -17.71 3.47 -19.40
C GLY A 97 -17.27 4.63 -18.50
N VAL A 98 -18.19 5.36 -17.90
CA VAL A 98 -17.93 6.48 -16.98
C VAL A 98 -18.20 6.04 -15.55
N TYR A 99 -17.38 6.52 -14.60
CA TYR A 99 -17.56 6.24 -13.17
C TYR A 99 -18.42 7.35 -12.55
N ASP A 100 -19.53 6.91 -11.95
CA ASP A 100 -20.41 7.76 -11.15
C ASP A 100 -20.29 7.37 -9.68
N SER A 101 -20.33 8.34 -8.78
CA SER A 101 -20.34 8.10 -7.33
C SER A 101 -21.62 7.40 -6.91
N ILE A 102 -21.49 6.47 -5.97
CA ILE A 102 -22.60 5.78 -5.35
C ILE A 102 -22.73 6.28 -3.92
N ASP A 103 -23.92 6.14 -3.33
CA ASP A 103 -24.16 6.47 -1.93
C ASP A 103 -23.19 5.70 -1.01
N SER A 104 -22.28 6.46 -0.39
CA SER A 104 -21.23 5.92 0.48
C SER A 104 -21.77 5.41 1.81
N ASP A 105 -22.96 5.83 2.24
CA ASP A 105 -23.58 5.33 3.48
C ASP A 105 -24.10 3.91 3.30
N LEU A 106 -24.52 3.55 2.09
CA LEU A 106 -25.03 2.22 1.76
C LEU A 106 -23.91 1.27 1.28
N TYR A 107 -23.06 1.74 0.39
CA TYR A 107 -22.07 0.89 -0.32
C TYR A 107 -20.63 1.19 0.02
N GLY A 108 -20.34 2.31 0.66
CA GLY A 108 -19.02 2.61 1.21
C GLY A 108 -18.63 1.61 2.29
N ARG A 109 -17.34 1.47 2.48
CA ARG A 109 -16.79 0.59 3.52
C ARG A 109 -15.78 1.35 4.35
N ARG A 110 -15.84 1.09 5.64
CA ARG A 110 -14.96 1.71 6.63
C ARG A 110 -14.45 0.62 7.56
N TYR A 111 -13.14 0.58 7.77
CA TYR A 111 -12.51 -0.45 8.58
C TYR A 111 -11.55 0.15 9.59
N THR A 112 -11.38 -0.57 10.68
CA THR A 112 -10.30 -0.33 11.65
C THR A 112 -9.17 -1.29 11.34
N ILE A 113 -8.05 -0.76 10.83
CA ILE A 113 -6.81 -1.52 10.70
C ILE A 113 -6.08 -1.44 12.03
N LYS A 114 -5.91 -2.59 12.67
CA LYS A 114 -5.20 -2.71 13.93
C LYS A 114 -3.69 -2.55 13.72
N ARG A 115 -3.02 -2.01 14.71
CA ARG A 115 -1.57 -2.02 14.74
C ARG A 115 -1.08 -3.47 14.81
N ASP A 116 -0.12 -3.80 13.98
CA ASP A 116 0.59 -5.06 14.04
C ASP A 116 2.05 -4.80 14.46
N ASP A 117 2.39 -5.25 15.67
CA ASP A 117 3.74 -5.10 16.23
C ASP A 117 4.76 -6.02 15.57
N LYS A 118 4.31 -6.96 14.71
CA LYS A 118 5.18 -7.85 13.94
C LYS A 118 5.62 -7.24 12.60
N LEU A 119 5.05 -6.10 12.21
CA LEU A 119 5.47 -5.42 10.99
C LEU A 119 6.93 -4.98 11.09
N GLU A 120 7.63 -5.15 9.99
CA GLU A 120 9.03 -4.74 9.88
C GLU A 120 9.13 -3.22 10.03
N ARG A 121 10.03 -2.79 10.92
CA ARG A 121 10.33 -1.38 11.18
C ARG A 121 11.77 -1.13 10.85
N THR A 122 12.01 -0.14 10.01
CA THR A 122 13.36 0.31 9.66
C THR A 122 13.43 1.80 9.93
N ASP A 123 14.38 2.24 10.77
CA ASP A 123 14.63 3.64 11.11
C ASP A 123 13.38 4.43 11.56
N GLY A 124 12.48 3.78 12.30
CA GLY A 124 11.24 4.38 12.78
C GLY A 124 10.07 4.28 11.79
N ALA A 125 10.32 3.92 10.54
CA ALA A 125 9.27 3.72 9.54
C ALA A 125 8.67 2.31 9.59
N VAL A 126 7.42 2.18 9.18
CA VAL A 126 6.71 0.91 8.99
C VAL A 126 6.25 0.77 7.55
N LYS A 127 6.32 -0.43 7.01
CA LYS A 127 5.79 -0.79 5.70
C LYS A 127 5.21 -2.20 5.74
N GLY A 128 4.26 -2.48 4.88
CA GLY A 128 3.67 -3.81 4.81
C GLY A 128 2.59 -3.93 3.75
N GLU A 129 1.91 -5.06 3.81
CA GLU A 129 0.75 -5.36 2.98
C GLU A 129 -0.46 -5.62 3.86
N ILE A 130 -1.59 -5.08 3.47
CA ILE A 130 -2.87 -5.23 4.16
C ILE A 130 -3.84 -5.92 3.23
N LYS A 131 -4.58 -6.89 3.80
CA LYS A 131 -5.69 -7.59 3.15
C LYS A 131 -6.97 -7.31 3.89
N VAL A 132 -7.98 -6.84 3.17
CA VAL A 132 -9.29 -6.49 3.74
C VAL A 132 -10.36 -7.23 2.98
N LEU A 133 -11.18 -7.99 3.72
CA LEU A 133 -12.35 -8.64 3.16
C LEU A 133 -13.51 -7.64 3.14
N VAL A 134 -13.92 -7.25 1.95
CA VAL A 134 -15.10 -6.41 1.69
C VAL A 134 -16.30 -7.32 1.47
N THR A 135 -17.36 -7.17 2.25
CA THR A 135 -18.56 -8.04 2.14
C THR A 135 -19.85 -7.25 2.00
N TYR A 136 -20.80 -7.82 1.25
CA TYR A 136 -22.17 -7.35 1.11
C TYR A 136 -23.14 -8.52 1.34
N VAL A 137 -24.12 -8.34 2.21
CA VAL A 137 -25.15 -9.36 2.49
C VAL A 137 -25.97 -9.64 1.23
N LEU A 138 -26.27 -8.62 0.45
CA LEU A 138 -26.95 -8.73 -0.83
C LEU A 138 -25.99 -8.40 -1.97
N ARG A 139 -26.19 -9.02 -3.13
CA ARG A 139 -25.48 -8.62 -4.33
C ARG A 139 -25.71 -7.13 -4.59
N PRO A 140 -24.64 -6.32 -4.77
CA PRO A 140 -24.79 -4.94 -5.20
C PRO A 140 -25.61 -4.87 -6.51
N PRO A 141 -26.52 -3.88 -6.66
CA PRO A 141 -27.37 -3.74 -7.86
C PRO A 141 -26.64 -3.14 -9.07
N PHE A 142 -25.32 -3.14 -9.04
CA PHE A 142 -24.45 -2.57 -10.06
C PHE A 142 -23.71 -3.67 -10.80
N ASP A 143 -23.61 -3.58 -12.13
CA ASP A 143 -22.88 -4.57 -12.92
C ASP A 143 -21.38 -4.50 -12.70
N THR A 144 -20.86 -3.28 -12.53
CA THR A 144 -19.42 -3.04 -12.34
C THR A 144 -19.20 -1.92 -11.33
N MET A 145 -18.36 -2.18 -10.37
CA MET A 145 -17.96 -1.22 -9.33
C MET A 145 -16.44 -1.12 -9.23
N ARG A 146 -15.94 -0.03 -8.71
CA ARG A 146 -14.60 0.13 -8.15
C ARG A 146 -14.68 0.93 -6.86
N TYR A 147 -13.57 0.98 -6.13
CA TYR A 147 -13.42 1.82 -4.95
C TYR A 147 -12.23 2.76 -5.13
N ASP A 148 -12.39 3.99 -4.67
CA ASP A 148 -11.27 4.82 -4.28
C ASP A 148 -11.06 4.64 -2.79
N PHE A 149 -9.80 4.46 -2.34
CA PHE A 149 -9.53 4.22 -0.92
C PHE A 149 -8.33 5.00 -0.43
N TYR A 150 -8.34 5.29 0.86
CA TYR A 150 -7.26 5.93 1.59
C TYR A 150 -7.25 5.48 3.04
N ILE A 151 -6.13 5.72 3.71
CA ILE A 151 -5.96 5.47 5.15
C ILE A 151 -5.69 6.76 5.91
N LEU A 152 -5.99 6.74 7.21
CA LEU A 152 -5.58 7.77 8.16
C LEU A 152 -4.61 7.16 9.17
N ASP A 153 -3.56 7.92 9.55
CA ASP A 153 -2.72 7.60 10.69
C ASP A 153 -3.36 8.08 12.01
N ARG A 154 -2.67 7.85 13.13
CA ARG A 154 -3.16 8.29 14.46
C ARG A 154 -3.08 9.80 14.67
N ALA A 155 -2.23 10.49 13.92
CA ALA A 155 -2.16 11.95 13.92
C ALA A 155 -3.27 12.59 13.07
N GLY A 156 -4.03 11.79 12.30
CA GLY A 156 -5.09 12.24 11.40
C GLY A 156 -4.60 12.65 10.02
N ASN A 157 -3.35 12.34 9.66
CA ASN A 157 -2.86 12.59 8.30
C ASN A 157 -3.46 11.58 7.33
N MET A 158 -3.96 12.08 6.20
CA MET A 158 -4.54 11.28 5.13
C MET A 158 -3.47 10.87 4.12
N SER A 159 -3.48 9.59 3.72
CA SER A 159 -2.64 9.09 2.65
C SER A 159 -3.05 9.65 1.28
N ASN A 160 -2.27 9.33 0.24
CA ASN A 160 -2.78 9.42 -1.13
C ASN A 160 -4.04 8.56 -1.28
N VAL A 161 -4.88 8.92 -2.27
CA VAL A 161 -6.03 8.12 -2.69
C VAL A 161 -5.60 7.19 -3.83
N GLU A 162 -5.95 5.91 -3.71
CA GLU A 162 -5.75 4.90 -4.73
C GLU A 162 -7.09 4.36 -5.23
N SER A 163 -7.15 3.99 -6.50
CA SER A 163 -8.33 3.35 -7.09
C SER A 163 -8.09 1.86 -7.27
N THR A 164 -9.11 1.05 -6.97
CA THR A 164 -9.06 -0.38 -7.24
C THR A 164 -9.28 -0.68 -8.73
N SER A 165 -8.99 -1.91 -9.14
CA SER A 165 -9.54 -2.43 -10.38
C SER A 165 -11.07 -2.54 -10.31
N ASP A 166 -11.70 -2.68 -11.47
CA ASP A 166 -13.13 -2.99 -11.56
C ASP A 166 -13.43 -4.36 -10.97
N ILE A 167 -14.57 -4.46 -10.29
CA ILE A 167 -15.18 -5.71 -9.87
C ILE A 167 -16.56 -5.81 -10.54
N ALA A 168 -16.81 -6.93 -11.24
CA ALA A 168 -18.10 -7.22 -11.87
C ALA A 168 -18.87 -8.21 -11.02
N TYR A 169 -20.12 -7.88 -10.67
CA TYR A 169 -21.01 -8.70 -9.84
C TYR A 169 -21.97 -9.53 -10.67
#